data_0432b5f0ae0268d195c9cadb465a17b5
#
_entry.id   0432b5f0ae0268d195c9cadb465a17b5
#
_cell.length_a   1.000
_cell.length_b   1.000
_cell.length_c   1.000
_cell.angle_alpha   90.00
_cell.angle_beta   90.00
_cell.angle_gamma   90.00
#
_symmetry.space_group_name_H-M   'P 1'
#
loop_
_entity.id
_entity.type
_entity.pdbx_description
1 polymer ?
#
loop_
_entity_poly.entity_id
_entity_poly.type
_entity_poly.pdbx_seq_one_letter_code
_entity_poly.pdbx_strand_id
1 'polypeptide(L)'
;MQTPSLPTPDRLPPGARPVACVDIGGTKVAVSVADTQGLRARVVEATATQGERGALAQQIIALIGQSCALAGLNGSDIAAVGVASCGPFVLNQGQVELAAPNICGGLAGVARGLPNDWTSVPLEAPLRAAFPVVRVENDAIAALVAERRWGALRGIDHCAYVTWSTGIGVGLCVDGRPLHGKNGNAGHAGHMFVSDNNDALCG
;
A
#
# COMPACT_ATOMS: atom_id res chain seq x y z
N MET A 1 37.31 8.12 1.80
CA MET A 1 36.27 7.69 0.86
C MET A 1 34.99 8.43 1.23
N GLN A 2 34.54 9.39 0.43
CA GLN A 2 33.24 10.05 0.63
C GLN A 2 32.17 9.03 0.23
N THR A 3 31.33 8.66 1.18
CA THR A 3 30.08 7.93 0.89
C THR A 3 29.27 8.77 -0.09
N PRO A 4 28.91 8.27 -1.28
CA PRO A 4 28.06 9.04 -2.17
C PRO A 4 26.76 9.37 -1.44
N SER A 5 26.39 10.65 -1.41
CA SER A 5 25.09 11.07 -0.88
C SER A 5 24.01 10.32 -1.62
N LEU A 6 23.21 9.54 -0.87
CA LEU A 6 22.04 8.86 -1.42
C LEU A 6 21.13 9.92 -2.08
N PRO A 7 20.65 9.69 -3.31
CA PRO A 7 19.65 10.58 -3.87
C PRO A 7 18.45 10.57 -2.94
N THR A 8 18.03 11.73 -2.48
CA THR A 8 16.84 11.90 -1.65
C THR A 8 15.63 11.47 -2.46
N PRO A 9 14.84 10.49 -2.00
CA PRO A 9 13.68 9.95 -2.72
C PRO A 9 12.50 10.94 -2.78
N ASP A 10 12.68 12.13 -2.25
CA ASP A 10 11.60 13.02 -1.83
C ASP A 10 11.06 13.87 -2.96
N ARG A 11 11.73 13.92 -4.12
CA ARG A 11 11.36 14.84 -5.20
C ARG A 11 11.24 14.13 -6.54
N LEU A 12 10.19 14.46 -7.26
CA LEU A 12 10.09 14.07 -8.66
C LEU A 12 11.05 14.93 -9.51
N PRO A 13 11.51 14.40 -10.66
CA PRO A 13 12.37 15.15 -11.56
C PRO A 13 11.65 16.41 -12.10
N PRO A 14 12.39 17.46 -12.50
CA PRO A 14 11.81 18.65 -13.11
C PRO A 14 10.90 18.29 -14.30
N GLY A 15 9.74 18.91 -14.36
CA GLY A 15 8.72 18.67 -15.40
C GLY A 15 7.83 17.45 -15.17
N ALA A 16 8.10 16.62 -14.15
CA ALA A 16 7.19 15.54 -13.81
C ALA A 16 5.91 16.09 -13.17
N ARG A 17 4.76 15.53 -13.56
CA ARG A 17 3.47 15.84 -12.94
C ARG A 17 3.36 15.19 -11.57
N PRO A 18 2.60 15.81 -10.63
CA PRO A 18 2.38 15.26 -9.29
C PRO A 18 1.79 13.85 -9.30
N VAL A 19 2.13 13.06 -8.28
CA VAL A 19 1.55 11.75 -8.02
C VAL A 19 0.99 11.69 -6.60
N ALA A 20 -0.13 11.00 -6.42
CA ALA A 20 -0.64 10.72 -5.09
C ALA A 20 -0.04 9.40 -4.57
N CYS A 21 0.41 9.42 -3.34
CA CYS A 21 0.97 8.28 -2.62
C CYS A 21 0.00 7.89 -1.50
N VAL A 22 -0.50 6.67 -1.54
CA VAL A 22 -1.49 6.13 -0.60
C VAL A 22 -0.88 4.96 0.15
N ASP A 23 -1.03 4.96 1.47
CA ASP A 23 -0.64 3.87 2.37
C ASP A 23 -1.87 3.40 3.14
N ILE A 24 -2.29 2.14 2.92
CA ILE A 24 -3.48 1.54 3.53
C ILE A 24 -3.03 0.50 4.55
N GLY A 25 -3.18 0.86 5.81
CA GLY A 25 -3.07 -0.09 6.92
C GLY A 25 -4.43 -0.59 7.39
N GLY A 26 -4.43 -1.58 8.26
CA GLY A 26 -5.66 -2.11 8.87
C GLY A 26 -6.40 -1.11 9.76
N THR A 27 -5.71 -0.07 10.25
CA THR A 27 -6.26 0.90 11.20
C THR A 27 -6.32 2.33 10.67
N LYS A 28 -5.48 2.67 9.70
CA LYS A 28 -5.39 4.03 9.14
C LYS A 28 -5.04 4.00 7.67
N VAL A 29 -5.53 5.00 6.95
CA VAL A 29 -5.12 5.35 5.58
C VAL A 29 -4.35 6.65 5.65
N ALA A 30 -3.19 6.69 5.02
CA ALA A 30 -2.40 7.91 4.85
C ALA A 30 -2.26 8.25 3.37
N VAL A 31 -2.41 9.52 3.03
CA VAL A 31 -2.23 10.03 1.68
C VAL A 31 -1.27 11.21 1.70
N SER A 32 -0.41 11.28 0.72
CA SER A 32 0.49 12.42 0.46
C SER A 32 0.59 12.67 -1.03
N VAL A 33 1.01 13.87 -1.40
CA VAL A 33 1.39 14.19 -2.77
C VAL A 33 2.91 14.23 -2.88
N ALA A 34 3.45 13.61 -3.92
CA ALA A 34 4.85 13.75 -4.32
C ALA A 34 4.93 14.57 -5.61
N ASP A 35 5.77 15.60 -5.60
CA ASP A 35 6.03 16.47 -6.75
C ASP A 35 7.50 16.93 -6.78
N THR A 36 7.82 17.96 -7.56
CA THR A 36 9.18 18.50 -7.65
C THR A 36 9.65 19.20 -6.37
N GLN A 37 8.76 19.48 -5.42
CA GLN A 37 9.08 20.03 -4.10
C GLN A 37 9.32 18.92 -3.07
N GLY A 38 8.89 17.70 -3.34
CA GLY A 38 9.05 16.54 -2.48
C GLY A 38 7.75 15.87 -2.10
N LEU A 39 7.81 14.97 -1.11
CA LEU A 39 6.64 14.34 -0.51
C LEU A 39 6.06 15.28 0.55
N ARG A 40 4.81 15.72 0.35
CA ARG A 40 4.18 16.76 1.18
C ARG A 40 2.68 16.57 1.33
N ALA A 41 2.07 17.45 2.10
CA ALA A 41 0.61 17.52 2.30
C ALA A 41 0.01 16.20 2.81
N ARG A 42 0.66 15.57 3.81
CA ARG A 42 0.23 14.30 4.36
C ARG A 42 -1.09 14.44 5.13
N VAL A 43 -2.09 13.64 4.77
CA VAL A 43 -3.37 13.50 5.45
C VAL A 43 -3.50 12.07 5.97
N VAL A 44 -4.11 11.88 7.14
CA VAL A 44 -4.29 10.55 7.74
C VAL A 44 -5.67 10.48 8.36
N GLU A 45 -6.39 9.39 8.09
CA GLU A 45 -7.68 9.07 8.73
C GLU A 45 -7.71 7.60 9.15
N ALA A 46 -8.64 7.27 10.05
CA ALA A 46 -8.95 5.88 10.35
C ALA A 46 -9.47 5.16 9.10
N THR A 47 -9.04 3.91 8.88
CA THR A 47 -9.49 3.12 7.73
C THR A 47 -10.99 2.92 7.78
N ALA A 48 -11.69 3.21 6.68
CA ALA A 48 -13.11 3.01 6.57
C ALA A 48 -13.45 1.51 6.65
N THR A 49 -14.23 1.15 7.67
CA THR A 49 -14.72 -0.22 7.92
C THR A 49 -16.25 -0.29 8.03
N GLN A 50 -16.94 0.80 7.65
CA GLN A 50 -18.40 0.91 7.72
C GLN A 50 -18.95 1.45 6.41
N GLY A 51 -20.26 1.23 6.19
CA GLY A 51 -20.95 1.66 5.00
C GLY A 51 -20.96 0.62 3.89
N GLU A 52 -20.97 1.05 2.65
CA GLU A 52 -20.94 0.17 1.49
C GLU A 52 -19.53 -0.34 1.21
N ARG A 53 -19.40 -1.45 0.45
CA ARG A 53 -18.09 -2.03 0.06
C ARG A 53 -17.14 -1.04 -0.62
N GLY A 54 -17.67 0.02 -1.24
CA GLY A 54 -16.89 1.08 -1.88
C GLY A 54 -16.35 2.17 -0.93
N ALA A 55 -16.70 2.14 0.36
CA ALA A 55 -16.39 3.21 1.31
C ALA A 55 -14.89 3.51 1.42
N LEU A 56 -14.04 2.47 1.41
CA LEU A 56 -12.57 2.65 1.47
C LEU A 56 -12.04 3.39 0.23
N ALA A 57 -12.49 3.02 -0.96
CA ALA A 57 -12.03 3.69 -2.18
C ALA A 57 -12.52 5.14 -2.25
N GLN A 58 -13.75 5.40 -1.80
CA GLN A 58 -14.30 6.77 -1.68
C GLN A 58 -13.51 7.60 -0.69
N GLN A 59 -13.15 7.03 0.48
CA GLN A 59 -12.28 7.67 1.45
C GLN A 59 -10.92 8.06 0.83
N ILE A 60 -10.28 7.14 0.10
CA ILE A 60 -8.99 7.40 -0.54
C ILE A 60 -9.11 8.55 -1.54
N ILE A 61 -10.15 8.56 -2.39
CA ILE A 61 -10.38 9.65 -3.36
C ILE A 61 -10.55 10.99 -2.64
N ALA A 62 -11.32 11.03 -1.55
CA ALA A 62 -11.51 12.23 -0.75
C ALA A 62 -10.20 12.71 -0.10
N LEU A 63 -9.40 11.79 0.47
CA LEU A 63 -8.11 12.11 1.05
C LEU A 63 -7.09 12.62 0.01
N ILE A 64 -7.11 12.08 -1.22
CA ILE A 64 -6.30 12.61 -2.32
C ILE A 64 -6.71 14.06 -2.61
N GLY A 65 -8.02 14.35 -2.67
CA GLY A 65 -8.52 15.71 -2.83
C GLY A 65 -8.07 16.66 -1.73
N GLN A 66 -8.13 16.24 -0.47
CA GLN A 66 -7.63 17.01 0.68
C GLN A 66 -6.12 17.25 0.60
N SER A 67 -5.34 16.21 0.30
CA SER A 67 -3.89 16.31 0.13
C SER A 67 -3.53 17.26 -1.01
N CYS A 68 -4.23 17.20 -2.14
CA CYS A 68 -4.05 18.14 -3.24
C CYS A 68 -4.33 19.59 -2.81
N ALA A 69 -5.44 19.83 -2.14
CA ALA A 69 -5.81 21.16 -1.66
C ALA A 69 -4.74 21.75 -0.72
N LEU A 70 -4.23 20.94 0.23
CA LEU A 70 -3.13 21.34 1.11
C LEU A 70 -1.81 21.58 0.36
N ALA A 71 -1.61 20.91 -0.77
CA ALA A 71 -0.46 21.10 -1.64
C ALA A 71 -0.62 22.28 -2.61
N GLY A 72 -1.79 22.92 -2.66
CA GLY A 72 -2.10 23.96 -3.64
C GLY A 72 -2.28 23.42 -5.06
N LEU A 73 -2.76 22.17 -5.18
CA LEU A 73 -3.00 21.45 -6.44
C LEU A 73 -4.47 21.14 -6.60
N ASN A 74 -4.88 20.84 -7.84
CA ASN A 74 -6.18 20.27 -8.14
C ASN A 74 -6.04 18.74 -8.33
N GLY A 75 -7.11 18.00 -8.12
CA GLY A 75 -7.12 16.55 -8.39
C GLY A 75 -6.76 16.18 -9.84
N SER A 76 -7.08 17.04 -10.81
CA SER A 76 -6.71 16.89 -12.21
C SER A 76 -5.22 17.03 -12.50
N ASP A 77 -4.44 17.59 -11.58
CA ASP A 77 -2.99 17.70 -11.71
C ASP A 77 -2.29 16.37 -11.44
N ILE A 78 -2.96 15.44 -10.73
CA ILE A 78 -2.42 14.12 -10.39
C ILE A 78 -2.29 13.26 -11.64
N ALA A 79 -1.07 12.90 -11.97
CA ALA A 79 -0.77 12.04 -13.13
C ALA A 79 -0.97 10.55 -12.84
N ALA A 80 -0.73 10.14 -11.59
CA ALA A 80 -0.84 8.76 -11.18
C ALA A 80 -1.12 8.64 -9.67
N VAL A 81 -1.68 7.52 -9.26
CA VAL A 81 -1.87 7.12 -7.87
C VAL A 81 -1.11 5.83 -7.63
N GLY A 82 -0.18 5.86 -6.68
CA GLY A 82 0.49 4.67 -6.14
C GLY A 82 -0.11 4.30 -4.80
N VAL A 83 -0.56 3.07 -4.68
CA VAL A 83 -1.18 2.53 -3.46
C VAL A 83 -0.32 1.41 -2.92
N ALA A 84 0.24 1.59 -1.72
CA ALA A 84 0.78 0.53 -0.90
C ALA A 84 -0.31 0.09 0.08
N SER A 85 -0.59 -1.20 0.17
CA SER A 85 -1.66 -1.72 1.03
C SER A 85 -1.26 -3.01 1.71
N CYS A 86 -1.71 -3.18 2.95
CA CYS A 86 -1.73 -4.49 3.55
C CYS A 86 -2.51 -5.46 2.65
N GLY A 87 -2.10 -6.72 2.62
CA GLY A 87 -2.82 -7.78 1.91
C GLY A 87 -3.76 -8.56 2.84
N PRO A 88 -4.28 -9.68 2.37
CA PRO A 88 -4.13 -10.21 1.02
C PRO A 88 -5.02 -9.52 -0.01
N PHE A 89 -4.65 -9.70 -1.28
CA PHE A 89 -5.43 -9.24 -2.42
C PHE A 89 -6.16 -10.41 -3.10
N VAL A 90 -7.30 -10.10 -3.70
CA VAL A 90 -8.00 -10.97 -4.65
C VAL A 90 -8.19 -10.22 -5.97
N LEU A 91 -8.29 -10.97 -7.06
CA LEU A 91 -8.60 -10.39 -8.36
C LEU A 91 -10.06 -10.64 -8.70
N ASN A 92 -10.78 -9.58 -8.95
CA ASN A 92 -12.15 -9.62 -9.47
C ASN A 92 -12.16 -8.95 -10.85
N GLN A 93 -12.48 -9.70 -11.89
CA GLN A 93 -12.43 -9.25 -13.29
C GLN A 93 -11.08 -8.62 -13.67
N GLY A 94 -9.97 -9.15 -13.13
CA GLY A 94 -8.63 -8.63 -13.38
C GLY A 94 -8.26 -7.37 -12.60
N GLN A 95 -9.14 -6.85 -11.74
CA GLN A 95 -8.90 -5.69 -10.87
C GLN A 95 -8.61 -6.13 -9.44
N VAL A 96 -7.70 -5.41 -8.77
CA VAL A 96 -7.33 -5.70 -7.39
C VAL A 96 -8.44 -5.26 -6.42
N GLU A 97 -8.88 -6.21 -5.61
CA GLU A 97 -9.68 -5.96 -4.41
C GLU A 97 -8.88 -6.36 -3.16
N LEU A 98 -9.08 -5.63 -2.08
CA LEU A 98 -8.46 -5.91 -0.80
C LEU A 98 -9.34 -6.87 0.01
N ALA A 99 -8.75 -7.98 0.48
CA ALA A 99 -9.44 -9.03 1.26
C ALA A 99 -8.78 -9.20 2.65
N ALA A 100 -8.43 -8.07 3.29
CA ALA A 100 -7.74 -8.06 4.57
C ALA A 100 -8.70 -8.32 5.74
N PRO A 101 -8.46 -9.32 6.62
CA PRO A 101 -9.35 -9.64 7.74
C PRO A 101 -9.50 -8.54 8.80
N ASN A 102 -8.59 -7.57 8.83
CA ASN A 102 -8.65 -6.40 9.70
C ASN A 102 -9.44 -5.22 9.08
N ILE A 103 -9.96 -5.38 7.88
CA ILE A 103 -10.83 -4.40 7.18
C ILE A 103 -12.15 -5.08 6.78
N CYS A 104 -12.08 -6.34 6.31
CA CYS A 104 -13.21 -7.11 5.81
C CYS A 104 -13.77 -8.01 6.91
N GLY A 105 -14.85 -7.60 7.55
CA GLY A 105 -15.48 -8.31 8.68
C GLY A 105 -15.97 -9.70 8.34
N GLY A 106 -16.40 -9.95 7.10
CA GLY A 106 -16.79 -11.27 6.62
C GLY A 106 -15.64 -12.28 6.56
N LEU A 107 -14.39 -11.83 6.64
CA LEU A 107 -13.18 -12.66 6.75
C LEU A 107 -12.63 -12.69 8.18
N ALA A 108 -13.02 -11.74 9.01
CA ALA A 108 -12.55 -11.62 10.38
C ALA A 108 -13.25 -12.64 11.28
N GLY A 109 -12.50 -13.22 12.23
CA GLY A 109 -13.15 -13.95 13.31
C GLY A 109 -14.03 -13.03 14.17
N VAL A 110 -15.01 -13.62 14.86
CA VAL A 110 -15.96 -12.91 15.75
C VAL A 110 -15.25 -12.02 16.77
N ALA A 111 -14.03 -12.38 17.18
CA ALA A 111 -13.21 -11.62 18.13
C ALA A 111 -12.81 -10.22 17.66
N ARG A 112 -12.85 -9.94 16.34
CA ARG A 112 -12.44 -8.63 15.80
C ARG A 112 -13.57 -7.60 15.80
N GLY A 113 -14.84 -8.03 15.87
CA GLY A 113 -16.00 -7.14 16.01
C GLY A 113 -16.12 -6.07 14.92
N LEU A 114 -15.66 -6.33 13.69
CA LEU A 114 -15.78 -5.37 12.60
C LEU A 114 -17.25 -5.18 12.20
N PRO A 115 -17.70 -3.93 11.97
CA PRO A 115 -19.11 -3.60 11.75
C PRO A 115 -19.58 -3.84 10.31
N ASN A 116 -18.93 -4.73 9.56
CA ASN A 116 -19.26 -5.08 8.19
C ASN A 116 -19.14 -6.59 7.96
N ASP A 117 -19.74 -7.07 6.89
CA ASP A 117 -19.71 -8.46 6.43
C ASP A 117 -18.91 -8.63 5.11
N TRP A 118 -18.09 -7.63 4.76
CA TRP A 118 -17.33 -7.64 3.52
C TRP A 118 -16.34 -8.81 3.48
N THR A 119 -16.29 -9.51 2.37
CA THR A 119 -15.27 -10.53 2.07
C THR A 119 -14.12 -9.97 1.22
N SER A 120 -14.38 -8.87 0.52
CA SER A 120 -13.37 -8.03 -0.15
C SER A 120 -13.95 -6.64 -0.35
N VAL A 121 -13.08 -5.66 -0.59
CA VAL A 121 -13.46 -4.30 -0.95
C VAL A 121 -12.80 -3.91 -2.27
N PRO A 122 -13.54 -3.32 -3.22
CA PRO A 122 -12.97 -2.86 -4.49
C PRO A 122 -11.98 -1.72 -4.23
N LEU A 123 -10.80 -1.84 -4.81
CA LEU A 123 -9.73 -0.86 -4.63
C LEU A 123 -9.28 -0.28 -5.97
N GLU A 124 -8.80 -1.12 -6.89
CA GLU A 124 -8.21 -0.64 -8.14
C GLU A 124 -9.25 -0.04 -9.10
N ALA A 125 -10.39 -0.71 -9.30
CA ALA A 125 -11.40 -0.26 -10.27
C ALA A 125 -11.97 1.14 -9.97
N PRO A 126 -12.42 1.47 -8.74
CA PRO A 126 -12.93 2.82 -8.46
C PRO A 126 -11.84 3.90 -8.51
N LEU A 127 -10.60 3.58 -8.16
CA LEU A 127 -9.50 4.53 -8.29
C LEU A 127 -9.15 4.78 -9.76
N ARG A 128 -9.17 3.76 -10.63
CA ARG A 128 -8.98 3.92 -12.08
C ARG A 128 -10.11 4.70 -12.77
N ALA A 129 -11.30 4.69 -12.19
CA ALA A 129 -12.39 5.54 -12.69
C ALA A 129 -12.14 7.02 -12.37
N ALA A 130 -11.40 7.33 -11.31
CA ALA A 130 -11.14 8.70 -10.85
C ALA A 130 -9.77 9.25 -11.33
N PHE A 131 -8.78 8.39 -11.61
CA PHE A 131 -7.42 8.81 -11.92
C PHE A 131 -6.87 8.08 -13.17
N PRO A 132 -6.03 8.76 -13.98
CA PRO A 132 -5.59 8.21 -15.27
C PRO A 132 -4.69 6.98 -15.16
N VAL A 133 -3.87 6.91 -14.11
CA VAL A 133 -2.96 5.79 -13.84
C VAL A 133 -3.05 5.41 -12.37
N VAL A 134 -3.30 4.14 -12.10
CA VAL A 134 -3.31 3.57 -10.73
C VAL A 134 -2.42 2.34 -10.70
N ARG A 135 -1.64 2.22 -9.64
CA ARG A 135 -0.86 1.02 -9.30
C ARG A 135 -1.11 0.67 -7.84
N VAL A 136 -1.52 -0.57 -7.62
CA VAL A 136 -1.71 -1.14 -6.29
C VAL A 136 -0.64 -2.19 -6.06
N GLU A 137 0.02 -2.12 -4.91
CA GLU A 137 1.08 -3.04 -4.52
C GLU A 137 0.92 -3.41 -3.04
N ASN A 138 1.38 -4.60 -2.67
CA ASN A 138 1.53 -4.96 -1.26
C ASN A 138 2.56 -4.04 -0.59
N ASP A 139 2.28 -3.63 0.65
CA ASP A 139 3.09 -2.68 1.42
C ASP A 139 4.55 -3.13 1.59
N ALA A 140 4.80 -4.40 1.91
CA ALA A 140 6.15 -4.94 2.05
C ALA A 140 6.90 -5.03 0.70
N ILE A 141 6.19 -5.34 -0.39
CA ILE A 141 6.77 -5.33 -1.75
C ILE A 141 7.06 -3.89 -2.17
N ALA A 142 6.15 -2.95 -1.91
CA ALA A 142 6.37 -1.53 -2.19
C ALA A 142 7.59 -0.99 -1.43
N ALA A 143 7.74 -1.34 -0.16
CA ALA A 143 8.91 -0.98 0.65
C ALA A 143 10.20 -1.60 0.12
N LEU A 144 10.19 -2.89 -0.28
CA LEU A 144 11.33 -3.54 -0.95
C LEU A 144 11.74 -2.78 -2.20
N VAL A 145 10.78 -2.40 -3.05
CA VAL A 145 11.06 -1.65 -4.29
C VAL A 145 11.66 -0.28 -3.96
N ALA A 146 11.15 0.40 -2.94
CA ALA A 146 11.69 1.68 -2.47
C ALA A 146 13.14 1.54 -1.98
N GLU A 147 13.43 0.54 -1.13
CA GLU A 147 14.78 0.25 -0.64
C GLU A 147 15.75 -0.11 -1.77
N ARG A 148 15.29 -0.84 -2.78
CA ARG A 148 16.09 -1.15 -3.97
C ARG A 148 16.33 0.07 -4.85
N ARG A 149 15.42 1.01 -4.87
CA ARG A 149 15.55 2.23 -5.69
C ARG A 149 16.39 3.30 -5.01
N TRP A 150 16.18 3.52 -3.72
CA TRP A 150 16.74 4.67 -3.00
C TRP A 150 17.48 4.30 -1.71
N GLY A 151 17.26 3.12 -1.15
CA GLY A 151 17.76 2.72 0.16
C GLY A 151 18.94 1.75 0.13
N ALA A 152 18.99 0.90 1.16
CA ALA A 152 20.10 -0.02 1.43
C ALA A 152 20.21 -1.19 0.45
N LEU A 153 19.14 -1.49 -0.31
CA LEU A 153 19.10 -2.64 -1.23
C LEU A 153 19.44 -2.26 -2.68
N ARG A 154 20.03 -1.09 -2.91
CA ARG A 154 20.44 -0.65 -4.25
C ARG A 154 21.48 -1.59 -4.86
N GLY A 155 21.22 -2.07 -6.08
CA GLY A 155 22.12 -2.95 -6.82
C GLY A 155 22.17 -4.39 -6.30
N ILE A 156 21.30 -4.76 -5.37
CA ILE A 156 21.23 -6.12 -4.83
C ILE A 156 20.10 -6.88 -5.54
N ASP A 157 20.47 -7.95 -6.25
CA ASP A 157 19.53 -8.73 -7.07
C ASP A 157 18.79 -9.81 -6.29
N HIS A 158 19.35 -10.27 -5.16
CA HIS A 158 18.73 -11.26 -4.27
C HIS A 158 18.63 -10.67 -2.87
N CYS A 159 17.42 -10.26 -2.48
CA CYS A 159 17.23 -9.61 -1.19
C CYS A 159 15.80 -9.79 -0.69
N ALA A 160 15.62 -9.51 0.59
CA ALA A 160 14.32 -9.44 1.23
C ALA A 160 14.19 -8.15 2.04
N TYR A 161 12.99 -7.62 2.10
CA TYR A 161 12.57 -6.59 3.05
C TYR A 161 11.59 -7.22 4.04
N VAL A 162 11.82 -7.04 5.31
CA VAL A 162 10.93 -7.54 6.37
C VAL A 162 10.40 -6.36 7.17
N THR A 163 9.10 -6.25 7.27
CA THR A 163 8.44 -5.35 8.21
C THR A 163 7.88 -6.14 9.38
N TRP A 164 8.06 -5.63 10.58
CA TRP A 164 7.57 -6.24 11.82
C TRP A 164 6.84 -5.18 12.63
N SER A 165 5.52 -5.24 12.63
CA SER A 165 4.63 -4.32 13.35
C SER A 165 3.45 -5.11 13.93
N THR A 166 2.19 -4.72 13.64
CA THR A 166 0.99 -5.51 13.99
C THR A 166 1.02 -6.91 13.36
N GLY A 167 1.61 -7.01 12.16
CA GLY A 167 1.89 -8.27 11.47
C GLY A 167 3.33 -8.30 10.97
N ILE A 168 3.70 -9.41 10.34
CA ILE A 168 4.98 -9.57 9.66
C ILE A 168 4.71 -9.61 8.16
N GLY A 169 5.22 -8.63 7.43
CA GLY A 169 5.19 -8.58 5.97
C GLY A 169 6.58 -8.82 5.40
N VAL A 170 6.67 -9.46 4.24
CA VAL A 170 7.93 -9.72 3.56
C VAL A 170 7.80 -9.38 2.08
N GLY A 171 8.72 -8.57 1.58
CA GLY A 171 8.97 -8.40 0.16
C GLY A 171 10.19 -9.21 -0.24
N LEU A 172 10.12 -9.96 -1.33
CA LEU A 172 11.20 -10.78 -1.85
C LEU A 172 11.65 -10.32 -3.23
N CYS A 173 12.94 -10.35 -3.49
CA CYS A 173 13.54 -10.09 -4.79
C CYS A 173 14.47 -11.21 -5.19
N VAL A 174 14.31 -11.74 -6.38
CA VAL A 174 15.15 -12.77 -6.98
C VAL A 174 15.51 -12.35 -8.40
N ASP A 175 16.78 -12.47 -8.77
CA ASP A 175 17.32 -12.05 -10.08
C ASP A 175 16.92 -10.60 -10.45
N GLY A 176 16.98 -9.69 -9.47
CA GLY A 176 16.63 -8.29 -9.66
C GLY A 176 15.13 -8.01 -9.80
N ARG A 177 14.26 -9.01 -9.63
CA ARG A 177 12.81 -8.92 -9.83
C ARG A 177 12.07 -9.14 -8.53
N PRO A 178 11.22 -8.19 -8.09
CA PRO A 178 10.32 -8.42 -6.98
C PRO A 178 9.36 -9.58 -7.28
N LEU A 179 9.12 -10.43 -6.30
CA LEU A 179 8.19 -11.55 -6.42
C LEU A 179 6.79 -11.06 -6.00
N HIS A 180 5.86 -11.07 -6.94
CA HIS A 180 4.46 -10.68 -6.70
C HIS A 180 3.55 -11.90 -6.42
N GLY A 181 3.91 -13.08 -6.97
CA GLY A 181 3.00 -14.22 -7.00
C GLY A 181 1.81 -13.98 -7.95
N LYS A 182 0.78 -14.84 -7.85
CA LYS A 182 -0.35 -14.79 -8.76
C LYS A 182 -1.21 -13.52 -8.59
N ASN A 183 -1.44 -13.11 -7.33
CA ASN A 183 -2.37 -12.01 -6.99
C ASN A 183 -1.68 -10.89 -6.19
N GLY A 184 -0.35 -10.74 -6.24
CA GLY A 184 0.37 -9.76 -5.43
C GLY A 184 0.56 -10.18 -3.96
N ASN A 185 0.39 -11.46 -3.62
CA ASN A 185 0.44 -11.96 -2.25
C ASN A 185 1.70 -12.82 -1.96
N ALA A 186 2.76 -12.71 -2.76
CA ALA A 186 4.01 -13.39 -2.44
C ALA A 186 4.63 -12.80 -1.17
N GLY A 187 5.30 -13.62 -0.39
CA GLY A 187 6.02 -13.16 0.80
C GLY A 187 5.17 -13.01 2.07
N HIS A 188 3.96 -13.57 2.16
CA HIS A 188 3.19 -13.64 3.40
C HIS A 188 3.85 -14.56 4.46
N ALA A 189 5.15 -14.36 4.71
CA ALA A 189 5.96 -15.21 5.59
C ALA A 189 5.54 -15.14 7.08
N GLY A 190 4.83 -14.08 7.48
CA GLY A 190 4.26 -13.98 8.83
C GLY A 190 3.21 -15.04 9.15
N HIS A 191 2.69 -15.73 8.12
CA HIS A 191 1.73 -16.83 8.27
C HIS A 191 2.35 -18.22 8.07
N MET A 192 3.67 -18.30 8.02
CA MET A 192 4.34 -19.60 7.95
C MET A 192 4.27 -20.32 9.31
N PHE A 193 4.06 -21.63 9.26
CA PHE A 193 4.14 -22.48 10.43
C PHE A 193 5.61 -22.64 10.84
N VAL A 194 5.95 -22.22 12.04
CA VAL A 194 7.34 -22.22 12.55
C VAL A 194 7.49 -23.00 13.88
N SER A 195 6.40 -23.41 14.50
CA SER A 195 6.41 -24.11 15.79
C SER A 195 5.13 -24.92 15.99
N ASP A 196 5.24 -26.06 16.69
CA ASP A 196 4.08 -26.84 17.17
C ASP A 196 3.44 -26.23 18.43
N ASN A 197 3.96 -25.12 18.91
CA ASN A 197 3.41 -24.43 20.08
C ASN A 197 2.15 -23.66 19.70
N ASN A 198 1.00 -24.13 20.19
CA ASN A 198 -0.30 -23.50 19.96
C ASN A 198 -0.50 -22.15 20.69
N ASP A 199 0.47 -21.71 21.50
CA ASP A 199 0.39 -20.43 22.22
C ASP A 199 0.69 -19.23 21.31
N ALA A 200 1.26 -19.46 20.11
CA ALA A 200 1.56 -18.43 19.12
C ALA A 200 0.43 -18.33 18.10
N LEU A 201 -0.70 -17.78 18.50
CA LEU A 201 -1.83 -17.54 17.61
C LEU A 201 -1.57 -16.31 16.71
N CYS A 202 -1.92 -16.43 15.44
CA CYS A 202 -1.96 -15.29 14.53
C CYS A 202 -3.05 -14.30 14.98
N GLY A 203 -2.66 -13.05 15.22
CA GLY A 203 -3.56 -11.99 15.67
C GLY A 203 -4.56 -11.54 14.60
#